data_e4d2dff8a440e5da22a1432386d11fb6
#
_entry.id   e4d2dff8a440e5da22a1432386d11fb6
#
_cell.length_a   1.000
_cell.length_b   1.000
_cell.length_c   1.000
_cell.angle_alpha   90.00
_cell.angle_beta   90.00
_cell.angle_gamma   90.00
#
_symmetry.space_group_name_H-M   'P 1'
#
loop_
_entity.id
_entity.type
_entity.pdbx_description
1 polymer ?
#
loop_
_entity_poly.entity_id
_entity_poly.type
_entity_poly.pdbx_seq_one_letter_code
_entity_poly.pdbx_strand_id
1 'polypeptide(L)'
;MKKLFFLLITLYVFTACQSKYNDVPDTYHTLLDSALIKANSNAPQILKALTDAPKNQKEGMAFLISYMPKRDLTTLSASFLLENAAYAYKTREKYPWSKALPDSIFFNEVLPYTNVAETRDPWRKDFYERFSKYVEDKTNLKDAIFAIANPIKDEVKVEYNVKRSKVDSSPKEAMAENMATCTGLSIILTDAFRSVGIPSRLAGTPMWTNMKGNHTWSEVFIDNEWKFIEYYPEDLNKSWFLADAGKADPNNPLHWIYAVSYKPTNQYYYAGRAVKHLINKMDVNDMPAQMRKGYENSKKHDSISEGPYIYGVNVTQRYIDLYEKSLKGKKLEEDELIASFIIFKDKDIAKSDSRLDCRVDIFMEDEKIDFGYSPSATDDMNKFLKLKLKKNTNYTVMVSNTKNNIEHSFSISTDDNATQEFKLIL
;
A
#
# COMPACT_ATOMS: atom_id res chain seq x y z
N MET A 1 -20.31 25.44 -85.36
CA MET A 1 -19.64 25.84 -84.05
C MET A 1 -20.05 24.90 -82.99
N LYS A 2 -19.17 23.90 -82.67
CA LYS A 2 -19.41 22.89 -81.65
C LYS A 2 -18.76 23.39 -80.35
N LYS A 3 -19.55 23.66 -79.31
CA LYS A 3 -19.05 24.01 -77.98
C LYS A 3 -18.71 22.70 -77.23
N LEU A 4 -17.42 22.54 -76.94
CA LEU A 4 -16.89 21.45 -76.16
C LEU A 4 -17.04 21.84 -74.68
N PHE A 5 -17.87 21.07 -73.91
CA PHE A 5 -18.02 21.22 -72.46
C PHE A 5 -16.96 20.35 -71.79
N PHE A 6 -15.96 20.97 -71.17
CA PHE A 6 -14.99 20.26 -70.29
C PHE A 6 -15.61 20.10 -68.91
N LEU A 7 -15.92 18.87 -68.55
CA LEU A 7 -16.36 18.49 -67.21
C LEU A 7 -15.12 18.24 -66.37
N LEU A 8 -14.73 19.19 -65.49
CA LEU A 8 -13.70 18.98 -64.50
C LEU A 8 -14.29 18.11 -63.35
N ILE A 9 -13.95 16.85 -63.32
CA ILE A 9 -14.21 15.96 -62.16
C ILE A 9 -13.10 16.22 -61.13
N THR A 10 -13.42 17.01 -60.11
CA THR A 10 -12.57 17.17 -58.92
C THR A 10 -12.67 15.89 -58.06
N LEU A 11 -11.65 15.03 -58.15
CA LEU A 11 -11.51 13.86 -57.30
C LEU A 11 -11.10 14.34 -55.90
N TYR A 12 -12.06 14.42 -54.96
CA TYR A 12 -11.75 14.57 -53.55
C TYR A 12 -11.16 13.27 -53.06
N VAL A 13 -9.84 13.20 -52.97
CA VAL A 13 -9.15 12.14 -52.25
C VAL A 13 -9.36 12.43 -50.77
N PHE A 14 -10.34 11.76 -50.17
CA PHE A 14 -10.40 11.64 -48.72
C PHE A 14 -9.19 10.81 -48.29
N THR A 15 -8.08 11.44 -47.96
CA THR A 15 -7.06 10.84 -47.12
C THR A 15 -7.70 10.66 -45.76
N ALA A 16 -8.32 9.50 -45.52
CA ALA A 16 -8.63 9.07 -44.17
C ALA A 16 -7.32 9.12 -43.40
N CYS A 17 -7.20 10.05 -42.47
CA CYS A 17 -6.07 10.12 -41.55
C CYS A 17 -6.09 8.83 -40.77
N GLN A 18 -5.34 7.83 -41.21
CA GLN A 18 -5.24 6.56 -40.53
C GLN A 18 -4.59 6.85 -39.19
N SER A 19 -5.31 6.63 -38.09
CA SER A 19 -4.78 6.84 -36.75
C SER A 19 -3.46 6.09 -36.62
N LYS A 20 -2.43 6.76 -36.12
CA LYS A 20 -1.09 6.18 -35.94
C LYS A 20 -1.13 4.90 -35.09
N TYR A 21 -2.07 4.83 -34.15
CA TYR A 21 -2.33 3.69 -33.29
C TYR A 21 -3.80 3.27 -33.45
N ASN A 22 -4.04 2.17 -34.17
CA ASN A 22 -5.39 1.67 -34.43
C ASN A 22 -6.09 1.31 -33.10
N ASP A 23 -7.35 1.73 -32.98
CA ASP A 23 -8.23 1.46 -31.81
C ASP A 23 -7.70 2.03 -30.48
N VAL A 24 -6.80 3.01 -30.50
CA VAL A 24 -6.30 3.74 -29.33
C VAL A 24 -6.82 5.18 -29.37
N PRO A 25 -7.38 5.72 -28.28
CA PRO A 25 -7.79 7.13 -28.23
C PRO A 25 -6.62 8.09 -28.49
N ASP A 26 -6.90 9.17 -29.27
CA ASP A 26 -5.90 10.15 -29.67
C ASP A 26 -5.17 10.82 -28.49
N THR A 27 -5.84 10.88 -27.33
CA THR A 27 -5.28 11.43 -26.08
C THR A 27 -4.01 10.72 -25.63
N TYR A 28 -3.78 9.48 -26.05
CA TYR A 28 -2.58 8.71 -25.71
C TYR A 28 -1.47 8.82 -26.76
N HIS A 29 -1.74 9.28 -27.98
CA HIS A 29 -0.78 9.16 -29.10
C HIS A 29 0.57 9.83 -28.80
N THR A 30 0.56 11.09 -28.34
CA THR A 30 1.79 11.81 -27.96
C THR A 30 2.54 11.16 -26.81
N LEU A 31 1.80 10.61 -25.83
CA LEU A 31 2.39 9.91 -24.69
C LEU A 31 3.03 8.59 -25.11
N LEU A 32 2.39 7.85 -26.01
CA LEU A 32 2.94 6.62 -26.61
C LEU A 32 4.20 6.89 -27.41
N ASP A 33 4.24 7.95 -28.23
CA ASP A 33 5.44 8.35 -28.96
C ASP A 33 6.60 8.62 -28.00
N SER A 34 6.32 9.36 -26.92
CA SER A 34 7.31 9.64 -25.89
C SER A 34 7.77 8.36 -25.16
N ALA A 35 6.83 7.44 -24.88
CA ALA A 35 7.14 6.17 -24.23
C ALA A 35 8.02 5.27 -25.11
N LEU A 36 7.73 5.17 -26.42
CA LEU A 36 8.53 4.39 -27.36
C LEU A 36 9.95 4.96 -27.52
N ILE A 37 10.11 6.28 -27.53
CA ILE A 37 11.44 6.91 -27.53
C ILE A 37 12.21 6.53 -26.24
N LYS A 38 11.55 6.62 -25.08
CA LYS A 38 12.15 6.28 -23.77
C LYS A 38 12.48 4.79 -23.63
N ALA A 39 11.72 3.92 -24.30
CA ALA A 39 11.95 2.48 -24.31
C ALA A 39 13.26 2.07 -25.03
N ASN A 40 13.81 2.93 -25.87
CA ASN A 40 15.07 2.71 -26.58
C ASN A 40 15.10 1.36 -27.31
N SER A 41 16.08 0.50 -27.04
CA SER A 41 16.21 -0.83 -27.68
C SER A 41 15.02 -1.79 -27.36
N ASN A 42 14.24 -1.51 -26.34
CA ASN A 42 13.05 -2.29 -25.97
C ASN A 42 11.76 -1.81 -26.66
N ALA A 43 11.81 -0.72 -27.45
CA ALA A 43 10.63 -0.18 -28.13
C ALA A 43 9.84 -1.23 -28.97
N PRO A 44 10.49 -2.22 -29.65
CA PRO A 44 9.76 -3.27 -30.35
C PRO A 44 8.86 -4.11 -29.42
N GLN A 45 9.29 -4.40 -28.17
CA GLN A 45 8.48 -5.16 -27.20
C GLN A 45 7.27 -4.32 -26.73
N ILE A 46 7.48 -3.06 -26.44
CA ILE A 46 6.42 -2.13 -26.02
C ILE A 46 5.38 -1.92 -27.14
N LEU A 47 5.85 -1.72 -28.37
CA LEU A 47 4.96 -1.59 -29.53
C LEU A 47 4.21 -2.89 -29.80
N LYS A 48 4.88 -4.04 -29.68
CA LYS A 48 4.26 -5.37 -29.83
C LYS A 48 3.14 -5.57 -28.79
N ALA A 49 3.35 -5.20 -27.51
CA ALA A 49 2.31 -5.27 -26.48
C ALA A 49 1.07 -4.47 -26.86
N LEU A 50 1.25 -3.25 -27.38
CA LEU A 50 0.14 -2.40 -27.84
C LEU A 50 -0.56 -2.99 -29.09
N THR A 51 0.21 -3.49 -30.06
CA THR A 51 -0.32 -4.01 -31.31
C THR A 51 -1.10 -5.30 -31.12
N ASP A 52 -0.58 -6.23 -30.32
CA ASP A 52 -1.17 -7.55 -30.09
C ASP A 52 -2.29 -7.55 -29.05
N ALA A 53 -2.45 -6.48 -28.31
CA ALA A 53 -3.57 -6.35 -27.36
C ALA A 53 -4.92 -6.45 -28.09
N PRO A 54 -5.88 -7.25 -27.60
CA PRO A 54 -7.23 -7.29 -28.13
C PRO A 54 -7.87 -5.89 -28.17
N LYS A 55 -8.77 -5.66 -29.13
CA LYS A 55 -9.39 -4.35 -29.36
C LYS A 55 -9.96 -3.73 -28.08
N ASN A 56 -10.67 -4.51 -27.29
CA ASN A 56 -11.27 -4.07 -26.02
C ASN A 56 -10.23 -3.81 -24.90
N GLN A 57 -8.94 -4.15 -25.11
CA GLN A 57 -7.85 -3.93 -24.15
C GLN A 57 -6.85 -2.87 -24.61
N LYS A 58 -6.98 -2.36 -25.84
CA LYS A 58 -6.04 -1.39 -26.44
C LYS A 58 -5.91 -0.12 -25.62
N GLU A 59 -7.00 0.45 -25.16
CA GLU A 59 -6.96 1.66 -24.35
C GLU A 59 -6.26 1.44 -23.01
N GLY A 60 -6.56 0.33 -22.30
CA GLY A 60 -5.85 -0.02 -21.06
C GLY A 60 -4.37 -0.28 -21.28
N MET A 61 -3.98 -0.94 -22.39
CA MET A 61 -2.57 -1.12 -22.74
C MET A 61 -1.91 0.22 -23.06
N ALA A 62 -2.58 1.10 -23.79
CA ALA A 62 -2.10 2.45 -24.04
C ALA A 62 -1.91 3.25 -22.74
N PHE A 63 -2.84 3.14 -21.79
CA PHE A 63 -2.72 3.72 -20.45
C PHE A 63 -1.47 3.21 -19.74
N LEU A 64 -1.27 1.89 -19.65
CA LEU A 64 -0.10 1.31 -19.01
C LEU A 64 1.20 1.83 -19.63
N ILE A 65 1.32 1.79 -20.95
CA ILE A 65 2.54 2.21 -21.67
C ILE A 65 2.79 3.71 -21.51
N SER A 66 1.74 4.54 -21.62
CA SER A 66 1.84 5.99 -21.54
C SER A 66 2.39 6.50 -20.21
N TYR A 67 2.10 5.80 -19.12
CA TYR A 67 2.48 6.19 -17.76
C TYR A 67 3.53 5.27 -17.14
N MET A 68 4.06 4.35 -17.92
CA MET A 68 5.06 3.38 -17.49
C MET A 68 6.36 4.06 -17.06
N PRO A 69 6.96 3.67 -15.92
CA PRO A 69 8.30 4.13 -15.53
C PRO A 69 9.35 3.80 -16.59
N LYS A 70 10.36 4.67 -16.75
CA LYS A 70 11.43 4.49 -17.74
C LYS A 70 12.12 3.11 -17.63
N ARG A 71 12.41 2.66 -16.40
CA ARG A 71 12.98 1.34 -16.15
C ARG A 71 12.15 0.24 -16.79
N ASP A 72 10.84 0.26 -16.58
CA ASP A 72 9.92 -0.76 -17.05
C ASP A 72 9.77 -0.71 -18.58
N LEU A 73 9.73 0.52 -19.16
CA LEU A 73 9.77 0.70 -20.62
C LEU A 73 10.99 0.05 -21.27
N THR A 74 12.15 0.06 -20.61
CA THR A 74 13.40 -0.46 -21.14
C THR A 74 13.62 -1.96 -20.90
N THR A 75 12.77 -2.62 -20.08
CA THR A 75 13.02 -3.99 -19.62
C THR A 75 11.84 -4.95 -19.78
N LEU A 76 10.58 -4.48 -19.75
CA LEU A 76 9.44 -5.38 -19.80
C LEU A 76 9.19 -5.95 -21.19
N SER A 77 8.84 -7.23 -21.24
CA SER A 77 8.47 -7.90 -22.48
C SER A 77 7.01 -7.67 -22.86
N ALA A 78 6.70 -7.83 -24.13
CA ALA A 78 5.32 -7.79 -24.62
C ALA A 78 4.45 -8.86 -23.94
N SER A 79 4.98 -10.08 -23.76
CA SER A 79 4.25 -11.17 -23.11
C SER A 79 3.87 -10.88 -21.68
N PHE A 80 4.75 -10.25 -20.90
CA PHE A 80 4.45 -9.80 -19.53
C PHE A 80 3.25 -8.83 -19.49
N LEU A 81 3.28 -7.82 -20.35
CA LEU A 81 2.23 -6.79 -20.41
C LEU A 81 0.89 -7.35 -20.90
N LEU A 82 0.93 -8.22 -21.92
CA LEU A 82 -0.25 -8.87 -22.47
C LEU A 82 -0.89 -9.83 -21.46
N GLU A 83 -0.11 -10.65 -20.75
CA GLU A 83 -0.62 -11.53 -19.71
C GLU A 83 -1.27 -10.72 -18.58
N ASN A 84 -0.59 -9.67 -18.10
CA ASN A 84 -1.14 -8.79 -17.09
C ASN A 84 -2.49 -8.19 -17.51
N ALA A 85 -2.58 -7.61 -18.71
CA ALA A 85 -3.79 -7.03 -19.23
C ALA A 85 -4.90 -8.09 -19.40
N ALA A 86 -4.57 -9.23 -20.00
CA ALA A 86 -5.53 -10.31 -20.24
C ALA A 86 -6.23 -10.76 -18.94
N TYR A 87 -5.48 -10.99 -17.86
CA TYR A 87 -6.07 -11.40 -16.58
C TYR A 87 -6.84 -10.26 -15.89
N ALA A 88 -6.39 -9.01 -15.99
CA ALA A 88 -7.14 -7.87 -15.47
C ALA A 88 -8.50 -7.72 -16.18
N TYR A 89 -8.53 -7.78 -17.50
CA TYR A 89 -9.78 -7.71 -18.27
C TYR A 89 -10.66 -8.94 -18.08
N LYS A 90 -10.08 -10.14 -17.92
CA LYS A 90 -10.81 -11.35 -17.55
C LYS A 90 -11.59 -11.14 -16.25
N THR A 91 -11.00 -10.52 -15.24
CA THR A 91 -11.70 -10.23 -13.98
C THR A 91 -12.75 -9.15 -14.14
N ARG A 92 -12.50 -8.16 -15.00
CA ARG A 92 -13.48 -7.12 -15.33
C ARG A 92 -14.75 -7.69 -15.96
N GLU A 93 -14.60 -8.69 -16.82
CA GLU A 93 -15.74 -9.35 -17.45
C GLU A 93 -16.47 -10.30 -16.49
N LYS A 94 -15.71 -10.98 -15.60
CA LYS A 94 -16.23 -12.04 -14.73
C LYS A 94 -16.97 -11.49 -13.52
N TYR A 95 -16.43 -10.49 -12.81
CA TYR A 95 -16.93 -10.09 -11.50
C TYR A 95 -17.78 -8.82 -11.56
N PRO A 96 -18.97 -8.80 -10.91
CA PRO A 96 -19.89 -7.67 -10.97
C PRO A 96 -19.28 -6.37 -10.43
N TRP A 97 -18.47 -6.44 -9.36
CA TRP A 97 -17.80 -5.26 -8.79
C TRP A 97 -16.75 -4.67 -9.73
N SER A 98 -16.05 -5.49 -10.50
CA SER A 98 -15.05 -5.02 -11.46
C SER A 98 -15.69 -4.50 -12.75
N LYS A 99 -16.76 -5.14 -13.20
CA LYS A 99 -17.55 -4.73 -14.39
C LYS A 99 -18.17 -3.34 -14.22
N ALA A 100 -18.62 -3.03 -13.01
CA ALA A 100 -19.26 -1.75 -12.69
C ALA A 100 -18.27 -0.57 -12.53
N LEU A 101 -16.95 -0.82 -12.53
CA LEU A 101 -15.96 0.23 -12.31
C LEU A 101 -15.91 1.21 -13.49
N PRO A 102 -15.81 2.53 -13.22
CA PRO A 102 -15.38 3.49 -14.22
C PRO A 102 -13.99 3.12 -14.78
N ASP A 103 -13.74 3.41 -16.06
CA ASP A 103 -12.44 3.13 -16.70
C ASP A 103 -11.28 3.77 -15.95
N SER A 104 -11.45 4.98 -15.45
CA SER A 104 -10.42 5.69 -14.67
C SER A 104 -9.99 4.93 -13.41
N ILE A 105 -10.92 4.28 -12.72
CA ILE A 105 -10.61 3.46 -11.53
C ILE A 105 -10.02 2.12 -11.96
N PHE A 106 -10.61 1.46 -12.97
CA PHE A 106 -10.07 0.20 -13.46
C PHE A 106 -8.62 0.34 -13.95
N PHE A 107 -8.34 1.36 -14.75
CA PHE A 107 -7.00 1.58 -15.33
C PHE A 107 -5.95 1.94 -14.27
N ASN A 108 -6.31 2.70 -13.25
CA ASN A 108 -5.33 3.15 -12.26
C ASN A 108 -5.19 2.19 -11.07
N GLU A 109 -6.23 1.41 -10.73
CA GLU A 109 -6.32 0.70 -9.45
C GLU A 109 -6.50 -0.83 -9.57
N VAL A 110 -6.80 -1.34 -10.78
CA VAL A 110 -6.90 -2.79 -11.04
C VAL A 110 -5.86 -3.24 -12.07
N LEU A 111 -5.73 -2.51 -13.17
CA LEU A 111 -4.91 -2.89 -14.32
C LEU A 111 -3.39 -2.84 -14.06
N PRO A 112 -2.82 -1.97 -13.21
CA PRO A 112 -1.37 -1.88 -13.03
C PRO A 112 -0.75 -3.19 -12.54
N TYR A 113 0.43 -3.51 -13.10
CA TYR A 113 1.22 -4.70 -12.79
C TYR A 113 2.16 -4.50 -11.59
N THR A 114 2.17 -3.32 -11.02
CA THR A 114 3.10 -2.90 -9.96
C THR A 114 2.42 -1.94 -8.98
N ASN A 115 3.00 -1.82 -7.80
CA ASN A 115 2.56 -0.89 -6.76
C ASN A 115 3.57 0.23 -6.52
N VAL A 116 4.83 -0.13 -6.23
CA VAL A 116 5.92 0.80 -5.92
C VAL A 116 7.21 0.41 -6.66
N ALA A 117 8.31 0.23 -5.97
CA ALA A 117 9.62 -0.04 -6.55
C ALA A 117 10.01 -1.54 -6.56
N GLU A 118 9.08 -2.41 -6.20
CA GLU A 118 9.29 -3.86 -6.15
C GLU A 118 9.75 -4.46 -7.48
N THR A 119 10.35 -5.62 -7.44
CA THR A 119 10.68 -6.41 -8.62
C THR A 119 9.42 -6.72 -9.44
N ARG A 120 9.49 -6.59 -10.78
CA ARG A 120 8.35 -6.83 -11.68
C ARG A 120 8.12 -8.32 -11.85
N ASP A 121 7.31 -8.89 -10.99
CA ASP A 121 6.90 -10.30 -11.05
C ASP A 121 5.66 -10.49 -11.94
N PRO A 122 5.55 -11.58 -12.69
CA PRO A 122 4.33 -11.97 -13.37
C PRO A 122 3.34 -12.62 -12.37
N TRP A 123 2.98 -11.88 -11.32
CA TRP A 123 2.18 -12.38 -10.19
C TRP A 123 0.71 -12.61 -10.55
N ARG A 124 0.16 -11.84 -11.50
CA ARG A 124 -1.30 -11.72 -11.70
C ARG A 124 -1.99 -13.04 -12.04
N LYS A 125 -1.38 -13.86 -12.90
CA LYS A 125 -1.93 -15.17 -13.25
C LYS A 125 -1.95 -16.10 -12.04
N ASP A 126 -0.82 -16.26 -11.34
CA ASP A 126 -0.71 -17.09 -10.14
C ASP A 126 -1.71 -16.66 -9.07
N PHE A 127 -1.81 -15.36 -8.83
CA PHE A 127 -2.75 -14.81 -7.84
C PHE A 127 -4.21 -14.97 -8.26
N TYR A 128 -4.52 -14.83 -9.56
CA TYR A 128 -5.86 -15.14 -10.04
C TYR A 128 -6.22 -16.61 -9.77
N GLU A 129 -5.31 -17.55 -10.06
CA GLU A 129 -5.53 -18.97 -9.84
C GLU A 129 -5.67 -19.32 -8.34
N ARG A 130 -4.91 -18.67 -7.46
CA ARG A 130 -5.00 -18.83 -6.01
C ARG A 130 -6.27 -18.26 -5.41
N PHE A 131 -6.63 -17.04 -5.79
CA PHE A 131 -7.63 -16.25 -5.08
C PHE A 131 -9.01 -16.28 -5.70
N SER A 132 -9.19 -16.63 -6.98
CA SER A 132 -10.50 -16.68 -7.63
C SER A 132 -11.49 -17.63 -6.92
N LYS A 133 -11.02 -18.74 -6.37
CA LYS A 133 -11.83 -19.71 -5.62
C LYS A 133 -12.54 -19.12 -4.40
N TYR A 134 -11.95 -18.11 -3.77
CA TYR A 134 -12.51 -17.48 -2.57
C TYR A 134 -13.66 -16.50 -2.86
N VAL A 135 -13.75 -16.05 -4.10
CA VAL A 135 -14.72 -15.03 -4.51
C VAL A 135 -15.78 -15.52 -5.52
N GLU A 136 -15.75 -16.79 -5.91
CA GLU A 136 -16.67 -17.34 -6.92
C GLU A 136 -18.15 -17.24 -6.54
N ASP A 137 -18.46 -17.41 -5.27
CA ASP A 137 -19.81 -17.36 -4.70
C ASP A 137 -20.20 -15.98 -4.16
N LYS A 138 -19.29 -14.99 -4.22
CA LYS A 138 -19.53 -13.65 -3.67
C LYS A 138 -20.32 -12.79 -4.67
N THR A 139 -21.36 -12.13 -4.16
CA THR A 139 -22.24 -11.27 -4.96
C THR A 139 -22.01 -9.78 -4.68
N ASN A 140 -21.34 -9.45 -3.58
CA ASN A 140 -21.02 -8.07 -3.22
C ASN A 140 -19.54 -7.90 -2.93
N LEU A 141 -19.08 -6.66 -3.07
CA LEU A 141 -17.66 -6.32 -2.97
C LEU A 141 -17.11 -6.45 -1.56
N LYS A 142 -17.90 -6.14 -0.52
CA LYS A 142 -17.41 -6.23 0.87
C LYS A 142 -17.07 -7.68 1.22
N ASP A 143 -17.96 -8.62 0.89
CA ASP A 143 -17.72 -10.04 1.14
C ASP A 143 -16.53 -10.56 0.34
N ALA A 144 -16.35 -10.11 -0.91
CA ALA A 144 -15.20 -10.46 -1.73
C ALA A 144 -13.87 -9.94 -1.12
N ILE A 145 -13.85 -8.72 -0.58
CA ILE A 145 -12.67 -8.15 0.10
C ILE A 145 -12.25 -9.05 1.27
N PHE A 146 -13.17 -9.41 2.17
CA PHE A 146 -12.84 -10.24 3.33
C PHE A 146 -12.58 -11.71 2.97
N ALA A 147 -13.18 -12.21 1.90
CA ALA A 147 -12.86 -13.54 1.38
C ALA A 147 -11.43 -13.66 0.88
N ILE A 148 -10.81 -12.56 0.43
CA ILE A 148 -9.39 -12.49 0.09
C ILE A 148 -8.52 -12.22 1.33
N ALA A 149 -8.87 -11.19 2.11
CA ALA A 149 -8.02 -10.70 3.18
C ALA A 149 -7.87 -11.70 4.35
N ASN A 150 -8.93 -12.40 4.73
CA ASN A 150 -8.90 -13.32 5.87
C ASN A 150 -7.96 -14.52 5.66
N PRO A 151 -7.99 -15.24 4.53
CA PRO A 151 -7.13 -16.40 4.30
C PRO A 151 -5.75 -16.06 3.75
N ILE A 152 -5.44 -14.79 3.43
CA ILE A 152 -4.25 -14.42 2.67
C ILE A 152 -2.95 -14.94 3.30
N LYS A 153 -2.79 -14.77 4.61
CA LYS A 153 -1.62 -15.24 5.35
C LYS A 153 -1.39 -16.74 5.17
N ASP A 154 -2.45 -17.51 5.28
CA ASP A 154 -2.39 -18.98 5.19
C ASP A 154 -2.19 -19.44 3.72
N GLU A 155 -2.73 -18.69 2.76
CA GLU A 155 -2.58 -19.01 1.34
C GLU A 155 -1.17 -18.72 0.83
N VAL A 156 -0.56 -17.58 1.20
CA VAL A 156 0.77 -17.19 0.71
C VAL A 156 1.90 -17.51 1.68
N LYS A 157 1.60 -17.81 2.94
CA LYS A 157 2.55 -18.17 4.02
C LYS A 157 3.64 -17.11 4.25
N VAL A 158 3.25 -15.82 4.19
CA VAL A 158 4.14 -14.70 4.43
C VAL A 158 3.71 -13.97 5.71
N GLU A 159 4.68 -13.67 6.57
CA GLU A 159 4.46 -12.92 7.80
C GLU A 159 5.37 -11.69 7.88
N TYR A 160 4.95 -10.72 8.72
CA TYR A 160 5.80 -9.58 9.01
C TYR A 160 7.09 -10.03 9.69
N ASN A 161 8.23 -9.60 9.15
CA ASN A 161 9.52 -9.85 9.80
C ASN A 161 10.55 -8.78 9.40
N VAL A 162 11.31 -8.30 10.37
CA VAL A 162 12.39 -7.32 10.15
C VAL A 162 13.65 -7.95 9.54
N LYS A 163 13.77 -9.28 9.52
CA LYS A 163 14.91 -10.02 8.95
C LYS A 163 14.83 -10.22 7.44
N ARG A 164 13.71 -9.80 6.80
CA ARG A 164 13.56 -9.84 5.33
C ARG A 164 14.75 -9.20 4.63
N SER A 165 15.09 -9.69 3.45
CA SER A 165 16.23 -9.19 2.68
C SER A 165 15.95 -7.82 2.04
N LYS A 166 14.67 -7.55 1.68
CA LYS A 166 14.27 -6.36 0.91
C LYS A 166 13.04 -5.67 1.53
N VAL A 167 13.01 -4.34 1.47
CA VAL A 167 11.89 -3.54 2.02
C VAL A 167 10.64 -3.68 1.14
N ASP A 168 10.78 -3.40 -0.16
CA ASP A 168 9.71 -3.47 -1.14
C ASP A 168 9.80 -4.83 -1.86
N SER A 169 9.56 -5.93 -1.13
CA SER A 169 9.58 -7.26 -1.70
C SER A 169 8.40 -7.45 -2.64
N SER A 170 8.67 -8.00 -3.83
CA SER A 170 7.60 -8.49 -4.70
C SER A 170 6.91 -9.71 -4.10
N PRO A 171 5.71 -10.08 -4.57
CA PRO A 171 5.03 -11.27 -4.07
C PRO A 171 5.90 -12.54 -4.11
N LYS A 172 6.65 -12.74 -5.19
CA LYS A 172 7.51 -13.90 -5.36
C LYS A 172 8.70 -13.90 -4.40
N GLU A 173 9.34 -12.75 -4.21
CA GLU A 173 10.44 -12.57 -3.26
C GLU A 173 9.95 -12.82 -1.81
N ALA A 174 8.82 -12.23 -1.43
CA ALA A 174 8.26 -12.38 -0.09
C ALA A 174 7.82 -13.82 0.21
N MET A 175 7.16 -14.50 -0.74
CA MET A 175 6.77 -15.90 -0.59
C MET A 175 7.98 -16.83 -0.52
N ALA A 176 9.07 -16.54 -1.23
CA ALA A 176 10.30 -17.34 -1.17
C ALA A 176 10.99 -17.23 0.20
N GLU A 177 10.89 -16.09 0.87
CA GLU A 177 11.44 -15.86 2.20
C GLU A 177 10.46 -16.18 3.34
N ASN A 178 9.17 -16.37 3.05
CA ASN A 178 8.06 -16.44 4.01
C ASN A 178 7.97 -15.21 4.93
N MET A 179 8.52 -14.09 4.52
CA MET A 179 8.56 -12.87 5.32
C MET A 179 8.58 -11.61 4.46
N ALA A 180 8.01 -10.52 5.02
CA ALA A 180 8.01 -9.20 4.37
C ALA A 180 7.95 -8.07 5.40
N THR A 181 8.08 -6.83 4.93
CA THR A 181 7.73 -5.60 5.67
C THR A 181 6.24 -5.35 5.62
N CYS A 182 5.75 -4.30 6.30
CA CYS A 182 4.41 -3.77 6.08
C CYS A 182 4.17 -3.42 4.60
N THR A 183 5.17 -2.85 3.89
CA THR A 183 5.07 -2.56 2.46
C THR A 183 4.95 -3.84 1.63
N GLY A 184 5.80 -4.84 1.86
CA GLY A 184 5.72 -6.12 1.13
C GLY A 184 4.41 -6.87 1.37
N LEU A 185 3.91 -6.90 2.61
CA LEU A 185 2.61 -7.47 2.94
C LEU A 185 1.46 -6.73 2.24
N SER A 186 1.53 -5.39 2.20
CA SER A 186 0.52 -4.58 1.51
C SER A 186 0.58 -4.74 -0.01
N ILE A 187 1.76 -4.94 -0.61
CA ILE A 187 1.91 -5.29 -2.03
C ILE A 187 1.18 -6.61 -2.32
N ILE A 188 1.44 -7.65 -1.51
CA ILE A 188 0.78 -8.95 -1.67
C ILE A 188 -0.74 -8.81 -1.58
N LEU A 189 -1.25 -8.11 -0.57
CA LEU A 189 -2.69 -7.91 -0.38
C LEU A 189 -3.32 -7.13 -1.54
N THR A 190 -2.68 -6.04 -1.98
CA THR A 190 -3.14 -5.23 -3.11
C THR A 190 -3.16 -6.02 -4.41
N ASP A 191 -2.11 -6.82 -4.66
CA ASP A 191 -2.02 -7.67 -5.83
C ASP A 191 -3.07 -8.80 -5.80
N ALA A 192 -3.33 -9.39 -4.62
CA ALA A 192 -4.40 -10.36 -4.43
C ALA A 192 -5.78 -9.76 -4.74
N PHE A 193 -6.07 -8.55 -4.26
CA PHE A 193 -7.28 -7.83 -4.61
C PHE A 193 -7.40 -7.55 -6.11
N ARG A 194 -6.35 -6.99 -6.72
CA ARG A 194 -6.31 -6.69 -8.15
C ARG A 194 -6.46 -7.94 -9.01
N SER A 195 -5.96 -9.10 -8.53
CA SER A 195 -6.05 -10.37 -9.25
C SER A 195 -7.48 -10.88 -9.44
N VAL A 196 -8.41 -10.41 -8.61
CA VAL A 196 -9.85 -10.72 -8.70
C VAL A 196 -10.70 -9.48 -9.01
N GLY A 197 -10.07 -8.44 -9.56
CA GLY A 197 -10.75 -7.24 -10.05
C GLY A 197 -11.25 -6.29 -8.96
N ILE A 198 -10.77 -6.40 -7.72
CA ILE A 198 -11.04 -5.45 -6.64
C ILE A 198 -10.09 -4.27 -6.78
N PRO A 199 -10.61 -3.02 -6.95
CA PRO A 199 -9.76 -1.85 -7.08
C PRO A 199 -9.05 -1.56 -5.76
N SER A 200 -7.71 -1.57 -5.82
CA SER A 200 -6.87 -1.45 -4.63
C SER A 200 -5.57 -0.72 -4.93
N ARG A 201 -5.04 -0.03 -3.91
CA ARG A 201 -3.77 0.68 -3.95
C ARG A 201 -3.08 0.66 -2.61
N LEU A 202 -1.80 0.94 -2.58
CA LEU A 202 -1.07 1.19 -1.33
C LEU A 202 -1.35 2.60 -0.82
N ALA A 203 -1.39 2.72 0.50
CA ALA A 203 -1.29 4.00 1.18
C ALA A 203 -0.28 3.88 2.33
N GLY A 204 0.28 5.00 2.77
CA GLY A 204 1.23 4.99 3.87
C GLY A 204 1.79 6.35 4.19
N THR A 205 2.53 6.42 5.28
CA THR A 205 3.24 7.62 5.72
C THR A 205 4.74 7.36 5.84
N PRO A 206 5.60 8.30 5.41
CA PRO A 206 7.05 8.16 5.61
C PRO A 206 7.45 8.20 7.09
N MET A 207 6.71 8.94 7.92
CA MET A 207 7.00 9.07 9.33
C MET A 207 5.77 9.55 10.11
N TRP A 208 5.44 8.87 11.19
CA TRP A 208 4.45 9.34 12.14
C TRP A 208 4.92 10.63 12.85
N THR A 209 3.99 11.46 13.30
CA THR A 209 4.30 12.70 14.05
C THR A 209 5.06 12.44 15.35
N ASN A 210 4.90 11.26 15.95
CA ASN A 210 5.66 10.85 17.13
C ASN A 210 7.10 10.37 16.80
N MET A 211 7.53 10.44 15.53
CA MET A 211 8.86 10.06 15.03
C MET A 211 9.24 8.59 15.28
N LYS A 212 8.29 7.70 15.54
CA LYS A 212 8.57 6.28 15.87
C LYS A 212 8.62 5.35 14.66
N GLY A 213 8.46 5.85 13.46
CA GLY A 213 8.58 5.07 12.24
C GLY A 213 7.52 5.43 11.18
N ASN A 214 7.44 4.58 10.19
CA ASN A 214 6.52 4.66 9.05
C ASN A 214 5.55 3.48 9.07
N HIS A 215 4.55 3.53 8.21
CA HIS A 215 3.67 2.38 7.96
C HIS A 215 3.11 2.43 6.54
N THR A 216 2.82 1.25 5.99
CA THR A 216 2.16 1.06 4.68
C THR A 216 1.04 0.03 4.85
N TRP A 217 -0.09 0.29 4.21
CA TRP A 217 -1.29 -0.54 4.20
C TRP A 217 -1.96 -0.51 2.83
N SER A 218 -3.04 -1.27 2.65
CA SER A 218 -3.84 -1.28 1.43
C SER A 218 -5.10 -0.43 1.58
N GLU A 219 -5.54 0.18 0.50
CA GLU A 219 -6.85 0.79 0.35
C GLU A 219 -7.63 0.06 -0.74
N VAL A 220 -8.94 -0.07 -0.54
CA VAL A 220 -9.88 -0.60 -1.51
C VAL A 220 -10.96 0.44 -1.84
N PHE A 221 -11.37 0.52 -3.11
CA PHE A 221 -12.44 1.41 -3.53
C PHE A 221 -13.77 0.67 -3.49
N ILE A 222 -14.62 1.04 -2.54
CA ILE A 222 -15.93 0.43 -2.29
C ILE A 222 -16.94 1.53 -1.91
N ASP A 223 -18.19 1.41 -2.38
CA ASP A 223 -19.27 2.40 -2.13
C ASP A 223 -18.90 3.83 -2.57
N ASN A 224 -18.14 3.96 -3.67
CA ASN A 224 -17.56 5.21 -4.17
C ASN A 224 -16.60 5.93 -3.19
N GLU A 225 -16.04 5.21 -2.24
CA GLU A 225 -15.10 5.71 -1.24
C GLU A 225 -13.86 4.82 -1.16
N TRP A 226 -12.73 5.43 -0.77
CA TRP A 226 -11.55 4.68 -0.38
C TRP A 226 -11.63 4.30 1.09
N LYS A 227 -11.55 2.99 1.37
CA LYS A 227 -11.48 2.45 2.73
C LYS A 227 -10.18 1.67 2.88
N PHE A 228 -9.51 1.85 4.01
CA PHE A 228 -8.27 1.11 4.25
C PHE A 228 -8.54 -0.28 4.85
N ILE A 229 -7.62 -1.19 4.60
CA ILE A 229 -7.57 -2.54 5.16
C ILE A 229 -6.12 -2.97 5.29
N GLU A 230 -5.82 -3.79 6.31
CA GLU A 230 -4.51 -4.34 6.53
C GLU A 230 -4.40 -5.81 6.11
N TYR A 231 -3.15 -6.28 5.97
CA TYR A 231 -2.85 -7.69 5.70
C TYR A 231 -3.36 -8.61 6.82
N TYR A 232 -3.38 -8.13 8.07
CA TYR A 232 -4.06 -8.76 9.20
C TYR A 232 -5.35 -7.98 9.48
N PRO A 233 -6.46 -8.32 8.81
CA PRO A 233 -7.63 -7.45 8.80
C PRO A 233 -8.40 -7.52 10.12
N GLU A 234 -8.88 -6.35 10.60
CA GLU A 234 -9.92 -6.25 11.61
C GLU A 234 -11.28 -5.97 10.95
N ASP A 235 -11.41 -4.80 10.32
CA ASP A 235 -12.54 -4.38 9.49
C ASP A 235 -12.05 -3.25 8.56
N LEU A 236 -12.89 -2.83 7.61
CA LEU A 236 -12.60 -1.65 6.80
C LEU A 236 -12.55 -0.39 7.67
N ASN A 237 -11.54 0.43 7.45
CA ASN A 237 -11.28 1.65 8.22
C ASN A 237 -11.03 1.42 9.72
N LYS A 238 -10.61 0.21 10.09
CA LYS A 238 -10.29 -0.13 11.46
C LYS A 238 -8.91 -0.77 11.55
N SER A 239 -8.01 -0.19 12.31
CA SER A 239 -6.68 -0.73 12.62
C SER A 239 -6.03 0.05 13.76
N TRP A 240 -4.99 -0.56 14.34
CA TRP A 240 -4.17 -0.03 15.43
C TRP A 240 -3.56 1.34 15.13
N PHE A 241 -3.25 1.64 13.85
CA PHE A 241 -2.56 2.87 13.44
C PHE A 241 -3.49 4.09 13.26
N LEU A 242 -4.81 3.92 13.27
CA LEU A 242 -5.75 4.99 12.94
C LEU A 242 -5.57 6.23 13.82
N ALA A 243 -5.23 6.04 15.10
CA ALA A 243 -4.98 7.16 16.02
C ALA A 243 -3.70 7.95 15.65
N ASP A 244 -2.66 7.27 15.16
CA ASP A 244 -1.43 7.92 14.72
C ASP A 244 -1.65 8.61 13.35
N ALA A 245 -2.42 7.98 12.46
CA ALA A 245 -2.83 8.57 11.19
C ALA A 245 -3.69 9.84 11.36
N GLY A 246 -4.58 9.83 12.35
CA GLY A 246 -5.42 11.00 12.69
C GLY A 246 -4.65 12.19 13.29
N LYS A 247 -3.41 11.96 13.71
CA LYS A 247 -2.51 13.02 14.22
C LYS A 247 -1.50 13.50 13.17
N ALA A 248 -1.64 13.06 11.92
CA ALA A 248 -0.76 13.49 10.84
C ALA A 248 -0.80 15.03 10.70
N ASP A 249 0.38 15.64 10.46
CA ASP A 249 0.46 17.07 10.24
C ASP A 249 0.25 17.40 8.75
N PRO A 250 -0.87 18.04 8.38
CA PRO A 250 -1.16 18.36 6.99
C PRO A 250 -0.21 19.42 6.39
N ASN A 251 0.56 20.13 7.22
CA ASN A 251 1.50 21.15 6.79
C ASN A 251 2.94 20.62 6.62
N ASN A 252 3.21 19.39 7.08
CA ASN A 252 4.54 18.80 6.99
C ASN A 252 4.52 17.55 6.09
N PRO A 253 5.09 17.60 4.86
CA PRO A 253 5.13 16.46 3.95
C PRO A 253 5.75 15.17 4.51
N LEU A 254 6.58 15.27 5.56
CA LEU A 254 7.14 14.11 6.25
C LEU A 254 6.05 13.29 6.96
N HIS A 255 4.99 13.93 7.40
CA HIS A 255 3.89 13.32 8.14
C HIS A 255 2.63 13.10 7.29
N TRP A 256 2.68 13.44 5.99
CA TRP A 256 1.55 13.20 5.11
C TRP A 256 1.30 11.71 4.93
N ILE A 257 0.05 11.39 4.68
CA ILE A 257 -0.37 10.09 4.21
C ILE A 257 -0.57 10.19 2.70
N TYR A 258 0.16 9.33 1.98
CA TYR A 258 0.12 9.27 0.53
C TYR A 258 -0.57 7.99 0.09
N ALA A 259 -1.42 8.07 -0.92
CA ALA A 259 -1.92 6.91 -1.65
C ALA A 259 -1.22 6.80 -3.00
N VAL A 260 -0.87 5.59 -3.42
CA VAL A 260 -0.19 5.34 -4.70
C VAL A 260 -1.11 5.63 -5.88
N SER A 261 -0.55 6.18 -6.96
CA SER A 261 -1.19 6.33 -8.25
C SER A 261 -0.25 5.87 -9.35
N TYR A 262 -0.74 5.04 -10.27
CA TYR A 262 0.02 4.67 -11.48
C TYR A 262 0.06 5.83 -12.48
N LYS A 263 -1.05 6.55 -12.62
CA LYS A 263 -1.12 7.76 -13.42
C LYS A 263 -0.37 8.90 -12.74
N PRO A 264 0.41 9.71 -13.47
CA PRO A 264 1.10 10.87 -12.94
C PRO A 264 0.17 11.83 -12.17
N THR A 265 0.68 12.28 -11.03
CA THR A 265 0.10 13.32 -10.18
C THR A 265 1.13 14.43 -9.97
N ASN A 266 0.75 15.48 -9.25
CA ASN A 266 1.68 16.56 -8.88
C ASN A 266 2.62 16.18 -7.74
N GLN A 267 2.52 14.95 -7.21
CA GLN A 267 3.28 14.48 -6.07
C GLN A 267 3.86 13.09 -6.34
N TYR A 268 4.98 12.78 -5.70
CA TYR A 268 5.52 11.43 -5.69
C TYR A 268 5.12 10.72 -4.40
N TYR A 269 4.92 9.41 -4.49
CA TYR A 269 4.81 8.58 -3.30
C TYR A 269 6.14 8.64 -2.53
N TYR A 270 6.07 8.64 -1.20
CA TYR A 270 7.22 8.93 -0.32
C TYR A 270 8.43 8.01 -0.47
N ALA A 271 8.28 6.84 -1.06
CA ALA A 271 9.36 5.88 -1.29
C ALA A 271 10.32 6.37 -2.37
N GLY A 272 10.93 7.54 -2.22
CA GLY A 272 11.86 8.03 -3.24
C GLY A 272 12.47 9.40 -2.93
N ARG A 273 12.74 10.18 -3.98
CA ARG A 273 13.41 11.49 -3.88
C ARG A 273 12.71 12.51 -2.97
N ALA A 274 11.38 12.44 -2.82
CA ALA A 274 10.67 13.36 -1.94
C ALA A 274 11.11 13.20 -0.48
N VAL A 275 11.22 11.96 0.00
CA VAL A 275 11.74 11.69 1.35
C VAL A 275 13.21 12.07 1.45
N LYS A 276 14.02 11.78 0.42
CA LYS A 276 15.44 12.20 0.40
C LYS A 276 15.56 13.73 0.48
N HIS A 277 14.70 14.46 -0.23
CA HIS A 277 14.71 15.93 -0.18
C HIS A 277 14.26 16.48 1.19
N LEU A 278 13.24 15.87 1.79
CA LEU A 278 12.76 16.22 3.13
C LEU A 278 13.81 15.89 4.21
N ILE A 279 14.39 14.68 4.12
CA ILE A 279 15.44 14.21 5.02
C ILE A 279 16.72 15.07 4.89
N ASN A 280 17.09 15.51 3.69
CA ASN A 280 18.25 16.39 3.49
C ASN A 280 18.06 17.80 4.12
N LYS A 281 16.83 18.19 4.45
CA LYS A 281 16.53 19.43 5.17
C LYS A 281 16.49 19.26 6.70
N MET A 282 16.47 18.01 7.18
CA MET A 282 16.51 17.72 8.62
C MET A 282 17.97 17.69 9.09
N ASP A 283 18.23 18.19 10.30
CA ASP A 283 19.50 17.92 10.94
C ASP A 283 19.62 16.41 11.18
N VAL A 284 20.76 15.82 10.74
CA VAL A 284 21.01 14.38 10.90
C VAL A 284 21.00 13.96 12.38
N ASN A 285 21.30 14.90 13.29
CA ASN A 285 21.26 14.69 14.73
C ASN A 285 19.85 14.58 15.28
N ASP A 286 18.87 15.21 14.62
CA ASP A 286 17.44 15.16 14.99
C ASP A 286 16.72 13.95 14.40
N MET A 287 17.41 13.17 13.53
CA MET A 287 16.84 11.97 12.95
C MET A 287 16.80 10.82 13.95
N PRO A 288 15.67 10.09 14.04
CA PRO A 288 15.62 8.81 14.75
C PRO A 288 16.74 7.87 14.27
N ALA A 289 17.33 7.10 15.15
CA ALA A 289 18.49 6.22 14.86
C ALA A 289 18.26 5.30 13.65
N GLN A 290 17.03 4.79 13.48
CA GLN A 290 16.64 3.94 12.37
C GLN A 290 16.59 4.69 11.04
N MET A 291 16.11 5.92 11.03
CA MET A 291 16.12 6.81 9.87
C MET A 291 17.55 7.21 9.49
N ARG A 292 18.39 7.54 10.48
CA ARG A 292 19.80 7.87 10.30
C ARG A 292 20.56 6.74 9.61
N LYS A 293 20.36 5.51 10.07
CA LYS A 293 20.95 4.31 9.46
C LYS A 293 20.48 4.10 8.02
N GLY A 294 19.19 4.29 7.74
CA GLY A 294 18.63 4.24 6.37
C GLY A 294 19.19 5.33 5.47
N TYR A 295 19.34 6.56 5.99
CA TYR A 295 19.92 7.70 5.30
C TYR A 295 21.41 7.50 4.98
N GLU A 296 22.19 7.01 5.94
CA GLU A 296 23.62 6.69 5.74
C GLU A 296 23.80 5.57 4.70
N ASN A 297 22.96 4.55 4.73
CA ASN A 297 22.95 3.50 3.72
C ASN A 297 22.56 4.02 2.33
N SER A 298 21.59 4.94 2.26
CA SER A 298 21.18 5.55 0.98
C SER A 298 22.27 6.44 0.37
N LYS A 299 23.11 7.07 1.18
CA LYS A 299 24.28 7.81 0.70
C LYS A 299 25.35 6.93 0.06
N LYS A 300 25.47 5.68 0.53
CA LYS A 300 26.44 4.71 -0.02
C LYS A 300 26.01 4.12 -1.37
N HIS A 301 24.73 4.21 -1.69
CA HIS A 301 24.16 3.70 -2.94
C HIS A 301 23.58 4.86 -3.76
N ASP A 302 24.44 5.59 -4.45
CA ASP A 302 24.06 6.67 -5.38
C ASP A 302 23.24 6.18 -6.60
N SER A 303 23.01 4.87 -6.70
CA SER A 303 22.20 4.23 -7.74
C SER A 303 20.67 4.47 -7.64
N ILE A 304 20.21 5.20 -6.62
CA ILE A 304 18.79 5.61 -6.48
C ILE A 304 18.42 6.74 -7.47
N SER A 305 19.36 7.21 -8.29
CA SER A 305 19.14 8.34 -9.19
C SER A 305 18.11 8.09 -10.32
N GLU A 306 17.78 6.85 -10.64
CA GLU A 306 16.88 6.48 -11.74
C GLU A 306 15.82 5.43 -11.39
N GLY A 307 15.47 5.27 -10.12
CA GLY A 307 14.39 4.37 -9.70
C GLY A 307 13.05 4.75 -10.33
N PRO A 308 12.13 3.80 -10.47
CA PRO A 308 10.80 4.10 -10.96
C PRO A 308 10.15 5.15 -10.05
N TYR A 309 9.79 6.28 -10.62
CA TYR A 309 9.00 7.28 -9.91
C TYR A 309 7.58 6.76 -9.80
N ILE A 310 7.14 6.55 -8.58
CA ILE A 310 5.75 6.22 -8.27
C ILE A 310 5.08 7.50 -7.80
N TYR A 311 3.94 7.79 -8.40
CA TYR A 311 3.16 8.96 -8.06
C TYR A 311 2.30 8.70 -6.83
N GLY A 312 2.02 9.75 -6.07
CA GLY A 312 1.19 9.71 -4.88
C GLY A 312 0.12 10.78 -4.90
N VAL A 313 -0.94 10.52 -4.16
CA VAL A 313 -1.98 11.50 -3.84
C VAL A 313 -1.94 11.72 -2.34
N ASN A 314 -1.87 12.99 -1.89
CA ASN A 314 -2.00 13.32 -0.49
C ASN A 314 -3.43 13.07 -0.02
N VAL A 315 -3.59 12.13 0.90
CA VAL A 315 -4.88 11.72 1.49
C VAL A 315 -4.94 11.97 3.00
N THR A 316 -4.02 12.77 3.53
CA THR A 316 -3.86 13.04 4.96
C THR A 316 -5.17 13.46 5.62
N GLN A 317 -5.87 14.45 5.03
CA GLN A 317 -7.09 14.97 5.60
C GLN A 317 -8.17 13.90 5.80
N ARG A 318 -8.29 12.96 4.86
CA ARG A 318 -9.23 11.85 4.97
C ARG A 318 -8.98 11.00 6.22
N TYR A 319 -7.72 10.74 6.58
CA TYR A 319 -7.39 9.96 7.79
C TYR A 319 -7.62 10.75 9.07
N ILE A 320 -7.38 12.06 9.05
CA ILE A 320 -7.74 12.97 10.17
C ILE A 320 -9.25 12.91 10.40
N ASP A 321 -10.05 13.13 9.36
CA ASP A 321 -11.52 13.12 9.44
C ASP A 321 -12.06 11.75 9.88
N LEU A 322 -11.43 10.67 9.40
CA LEU A 322 -11.79 9.29 9.76
C LEU A 322 -11.54 9.03 11.25
N TYR A 323 -10.41 9.48 11.77
CA TYR A 323 -10.08 9.36 13.19
C TYR A 323 -11.04 10.19 14.04
N GLU A 324 -11.27 11.46 13.70
CA GLU A 324 -12.24 12.31 14.40
C GLU A 324 -13.65 11.68 14.43
N LYS A 325 -14.08 11.09 13.31
CA LYS A 325 -15.33 10.33 13.26
C LYS A 325 -15.33 9.14 14.21
N SER A 326 -14.20 8.43 14.33
CA SER A 326 -14.06 7.28 15.22
C SER A 326 -14.10 7.65 16.70
N LEU A 327 -13.76 8.89 17.04
CA LEU A 327 -13.79 9.44 18.40
C LEU A 327 -15.18 9.93 18.85
N LYS A 328 -16.15 10.04 17.93
CA LYS A 328 -17.52 10.43 18.30
C LYS A 328 -18.10 9.41 19.28
N GLY A 329 -18.19 9.79 20.54
CA GLY A 329 -18.65 8.96 21.66
C GLY A 329 -17.55 8.20 22.42
N LYS A 330 -16.25 8.43 22.07
CA LYS A 330 -15.09 7.82 22.75
C LYS A 330 -14.04 8.85 23.14
N LYS A 331 -14.43 10.09 23.42
CA LYS A 331 -13.49 11.12 23.89
C LYS A 331 -12.85 10.66 25.21
N LEU A 332 -11.53 10.89 25.34
CA LEU A 332 -10.87 10.77 26.64
C LEU A 332 -11.41 11.85 27.56
N GLU A 333 -11.70 11.49 28.79
CA GLU A 333 -11.96 12.46 29.86
C GLU A 333 -10.66 13.21 30.19
N GLU A 334 -10.76 14.35 30.85
CA GLU A 334 -9.58 15.20 31.17
C GLU A 334 -8.55 14.44 32.03
N ASP A 335 -9.02 13.51 32.86
CA ASP A 335 -8.23 12.69 33.76
C ASP A 335 -7.81 11.35 33.12
N GLU A 336 -8.02 11.14 31.83
CA GLU A 336 -7.68 9.89 31.12
C GLU A 336 -6.50 10.07 30.15
N LEU A 337 -5.77 8.97 29.94
CA LEU A 337 -4.69 8.87 28.97
C LEU A 337 -4.78 7.55 28.19
N ILE A 338 -4.07 7.47 27.06
CA ILE A 338 -3.81 6.20 26.35
C ILE A 338 -2.48 5.62 26.81
N ALA A 339 -2.52 4.51 27.50
CA ALA A 339 -1.37 3.69 27.86
C ALA A 339 -1.06 2.70 26.72
N SER A 340 0.16 2.70 26.23
CA SER A 340 0.65 1.78 25.20
C SER A 340 1.59 0.74 25.79
N PHE A 341 1.27 -0.55 25.65
CA PHE A 341 2.04 -1.64 26.22
C PHE A 341 2.72 -2.46 25.14
N ILE A 342 3.95 -2.87 25.43
CA ILE A 342 4.71 -3.85 24.66
C ILE A 342 5.52 -4.73 25.62
N ILE A 343 5.51 -6.04 25.39
CA ILE A 343 6.16 -7.02 26.23
C ILE A 343 7.38 -7.58 25.50
N PHE A 344 8.51 -7.61 26.18
CA PHE A 344 9.78 -8.14 25.65
C PHE A 344 10.24 -9.35 26.47
N LYS A 345 10.83 -10.31 25.76
CA LYS A 345 11.41 -11.52 26.33
C LYS A 345 12.69 -11.25 27.10
N ASP A 346 13.47 -10.26 26.68
CA ASP A 346 14.77 -9.91 27.26
C ASP A 346 15.07 -8.41 27.11
N LYS A 347 16.17 -7.98 27.71
CA LYS A 347 16.60 -6.56 27.74
C LYS A 347 17.03 -6.01 26.38
N ASP A 348 17.26 -6.84 25.39
CA ASP A 348 17.61 -6.39 24.04
C ASP A 348 16.35 -5.99 23.24
N ILE A 349 15.70 -4.94 23.73
CA ILE A 349 14.46 -4.39 23.14
C ILE A 349 14.69 -3.79 21.73
N ALA A 350 15.92 -3.68 21.25
CA ALA A 350 16.24 -3.29 19.89
C ALA A 350 15.94 -4.40 18.87
N LYS A 351 15.78 -5.63 19.31
CA LYS A 351 15.38 -6.76 18.47
C LYS A 351 13.87 -6.90 18.50
N SER A 352 13.23 -6.64 17.36
CA SER A 352 11.78 -6.82 17.22
C SER A 352 11.32 -8.26 17.47
N ASP A 353 12.19 -9.25 17.30
CA ASP A 353 11.92 -10.67 17.54
C ASP A 353 11.91 -11.04 19.04
N SER A 354 12.24 -10.11 19.94
CA SER A 354 12.07 -10.31 21.39
C SER A 354 10.67 -9.98 21.92
N ARG A 355 9.77 -9.46 21.08
CA ARG A 355 8.38 -9.18 21.50
C ARG A 355 7.57 -10.45 21.68
N LEU A 356 6.72 -10.43 22.70
CA LEU A 356 5.85 -11.56 23.03
C LEU A 356 4.39 -11.17 23.04
N ASP A 357 3.55 -12.00 22.41
CA ASP A 357 2.10 -11.91 22.54
C ASP A 357 1.66 -12.45 23.91
N CYS A 358 1.48 -11.56 24.83
CA CYS A 358 1.03 -11.91 26.18
C CYS A 358 -0.33 -11.29 26.44
N ARG A 359 -1.13 -11.95 27.24
CA ARG A 359 -2.28 -11.32 27.87
C ARG A 359 -1.78 -10.33 28.91
N VAL A 360 -2.33 -9.13 28.87
CA VAL A 360 -2.03 -8.02 29.79
C VAL A 360 -3.33 -7.66 30.50
N ASP A 361 -3.43 -7.95 31.79
CA ASP A 361 -4.54 -7.57 32.64
C ASP A 361 -4.13 -6.38 33.52
N ILE A 362 -4.97 -5.36 33.59
CA ILE A 362 -4.72 -4.12 34.34
C ILE A 362 -5.61 -4.12 35.58
N PHE A 363 -4.99 -3.89 36.75
CA PHE A 363 -5.68 -3.78 38.02
C PHE A 363 -5.43 -2.40 38.63
N MET A 364 -6.48 -1.84 39.20
CA MET A 364 -6.42 -0.70 40.09
C MET A 364 -6.79 -1.21 41.50
N GLU A 365 -5.84 -1.15 42.44
CA GLU A 365 -5.91 -1.90 43.67
C GLU A 365 -6.08 -3.41 43.40
N ASP A 366 -7.16 -4.05 43.86
CA ASP A 366 -7.45 -5.46 43.61
C ASP A 366 -8.51 -5.66 42.50
N GLU A 367 -9.05 -4.60 41.91
CA GLU A 367 -10.07 -4.67 40.87
C GLU A 367 -9.43 -4.68 39.47
N LYS A 368 -9.80 -5.68 38.67
CA LYS A 368 -9.43 -5.73 37.27
C LYS A 368 -10.28 -4.75 36.46
N ILE A 369 -9.65 -3.73 35.88
CA ILE A 369 -10.33 -2.66 35.15
C ILE A 369 -10.30 -2.82 33.64
N ASP A 370 -9.26 -3.46 33.08
CA ASP A 370 -9.13 -3.65 31.63
C ASP A 370 -8.18 -4.80 31.30
N PHE A 371 -8.18 -5.25 30.05
CA PHE A 371 -7.23 -6.24 29.54
C PHE A 371 -7.04 -6.15 28.03
N GLY A 372 -5.97 -6.76 27.53
CA GLY A 372 -5.71 -6.93 26.11
C GLY A 372 -4.56 -7.88 25.85
N TYR A 373 -4.11 -7.93 24.59
CA TYR A 373 -2.99 -8.76 24.17
C TYR A 373 -1.90 -7.89 23.55
N SER A 374 -0.67 -8.04 24.03
CA SER A 374 0.48 -7.35 23.47
C SER A 374 0.83 -7.93 22.10
N PRO A 375 1.42 -7.12 21.18
CA PRO A 375 1.85 -7.60 19.87
C PRO A 375 3.02 -8.57 19.98
N SER A 376 3.04 -9.55 19.07
CA SER A 376 4.10 -10.54 18.90
C SER A 376 5.29 -10.00 18.07
N ALA A 377 6.34 -10.82 17.95
CA ALA A 377 7.47 -10.54 17.05
C ALA A 377 7.09 -10.47 15.57
N THR A 378 5.97 -11.10 15.17
CA THR A 378 5.45 -11.11 13.79
C THR A 378 4.45 -9.99 13.50
N ASP A 379 4.08 -9.19 14.49
CA ASP A 379 3.29 -7.98 14.29
C ASP A 379 4.18 -6.82 13.84
N ASP A 380 3.57 -5.82 13.19
CA ASP A 380 4.27 -4.59 12.83
C ASP A 380 4.96 -3.97 14.05
N MET A 381 6.21 -3.49 13.87
CA MET A 381 7.02 -2.97 14.97
C MET A 381 6.43 -1.71 15.64
N ASN A 382 5.51 -1.02 14.98
CA ASN A 382 4.81 0.16 15.50
C ASN A 382 3.49 -0.18 16.17
N LYS A 383 3.07 -1.46 16.16
CA LYS A 383 1.86 -1.92 16.83
C LYS A 383 2.12 -2.05 18.34
N PHE A 384 1.20 -1.53 19.14
CA PHE A 384 1.18 -1.60 20.59
C PHE A 384 -0.21 -1.99 21.07
N LEU A 385 -0.31 -2.67 22.22
CA LEU A 385 -1.57 -2.74 22.94
C LEU A 385 -1.86 -1.36 23.52
N LYS A 386 -3.02 -0.77 23.20
CA LYS A 386 -3.45 0.54 23.69
C LYS A 386 -4.66 0.38 24.58
N LEU A 387 -4.54 0.81 25.84
CA LEU A 387 -5.61 0.78 26.84
C LEU A 387 -5.84 2.19 27.39
N LYS A 388 -7.07 2.47 27.80
CA LYS A 388 -7.46 3.75 28.39
C LYS A 388 -7.31 3.65 29.91
N LEU A 389 -6.48 4.49 30.51
CA LEU A 389 -6.22 4.53 31.94
C LEU A 389 -6.41 5.94 32.50
N LYS A 390 -6.57 6.06 33.81
CA LYS A 390 -6.59 7.36 34.52
C LYS A 390 -5.16 7.89 34.67
N LYS A 391 -5.00 9.22 34.56
CA LYS A 391 -3.75 9.91 34.84
C LYS A 391 -3.39 9.88 36.34
N ASN A 392 -2.10 10.06 36.62
CA ASN A 392 -1.58 10.17 38.00
C ASN A 392 -2.03 9.04 38.93
N THR A 393 -2.15 7.82 38.36
CA THR A 393 -2.72 6.65 39.06
C THR A 393 -1.75 5.50 39.02
N ASN A 394 -1.71 4.70 40.11
CA ASN A 394 -0.89 3.49 40.19
C ASN A 394 -1.72 2.28 39.78
N TYR A 395 -1.11 1.39 38.99
CA TYR A 395 -1.72 0.18 38.49
C TYR A 395 -0.79 -1.03 38.71
N THR A 396 -1.42 -2.20 38.92
CA THR A 396 -0.75 -3.47 38.76
C THR A 396 -1.06 -4.06 37.41
N VAL A 397 -0.01 -4.43 36.68
CA VAL A 397 -0.09 -5.05 35.35
C VAL A 397 0.33 -6.52 35.47
N MET A 398 -0.63 -7.43 35.29
CA MET A 398 -0.37 -8.84 35.19
C MET A 398 -0.15 -9.27 33.77
N VAL A 399 1.01 -9.85 33.47
CA VAL A 399 1.37 -10.33 32.13
C VAL A 399 1.42 -11.85 32.15
N SER A 400 0.63 -12.49 31.31
CA SER A 400 0.56 -13.95 31.24
C SER A 400 0.61 -14.50 29.82
N ASN A 401 1.26 -15.66 29.64
CA ASN A 401 1.23 -16.43 28.39
C ASN A 401 1.31 -17.91 28.72
N THR A 402 0.19 -18.62 28.63
CA THR A 402 0.09 -20.04 29.03
C THR A 402 0.94 -20.95 28.14
N LYS A 403 1.13 -20.63 26.87
CA LYS A 403 1.97 -21.41 25.91
C LYS A 403 3.44 -21.42 26.33
N ASN A 404 3.91 -20.33 26.93
CA ASN A 404 5.30 -20.13 27.31
C ASN A 404 5.51 -20.23 28.83
N ASN A 405 4.48 -20.57 29.60
CA ASN A 405 4.48 -20.63 31.07
C ASN A 405 4.98 -19.30 31.70
N ILE A 406 4.47 -18.18 31.19
CA ILE A 406 4.83 -16.82 31.63
C ILE A 406 3.71 -16.33 32.57
N GLU A 407 4.12 -15.84 33.75
CA GLU A 407 3.26 -15.08 34.67
C GLU A 407 4.13 -14.09 35.43
N HIS A 408 3.94 -12.78 35.16
CA HIS A 408 4.69 -11.70 35.78
C HIS A 408 3.76 -10.56 36.21
N SER A 409 4.13 -9.87 37.29
CA SER A 409 3.42 -8.70 37.79
C SER A 409 4.35 -7.50 37.80
N PHE A 410 3.84 -6.38 37.29
CA PHE A 410 4.54 -5.09 37.23
C PHE A 410 3.70 -4.02 37.93
N SER A 411 4.34 -3.16 38.72
CA SER A 411 3.71 -1.91 39.18
C SER A 411 4.09 -0.79 38.25
N ILE A 412 3.10 -0.06 37.74
CA ILE A 412 3.28 1.10 36.88
C ILE A 412 2.57 2.31 37.47
N SER A 413 3.05 3.50 37.15
CA SER A 413 2.40 4.77 37.47
C SER A 413 2.17 5.56 36.20
N THR A 414 0.97 6.05 36.00
CA THR A 414 0.65 6.96 34.91
C THR A 414 1.00 8.39 35.32
N ASP A 415 1.38 9.19 34.34
CA ASP A 415 1.66 10.62 34.49
C ASP A 415 0.50 11.49 33.99
N ASP A 416 0.74 12.80 33.84
CA ASP A 416 -0.25 13.79 33.38
C ASP A 416 -0.35 13.92 31.85
N ASN A 417 0.47 13.19 31.11
CA ASN A 417 0.47 13.24 29.65
C ASN A 417 -0.80 12.57 29.06
N ALA A 418 -1.18 12.97 27.86
CA ALA A 418 -2.30 12.35 27.14
C ALA A 418 -1.99 10.93 26.64
N THR A 419 -0.68 10.58 26.54
CA THR A 419 -0.22 9.24 26.12
C THR A 419 1.02 8.85 26.90
N GLN A 420 1.15 7.58 27.28
CA GLN A 420 2.33 7.03 27.96
C GLN A 420 2.64 5.62 27.44
N GLU A 421 3.95 5.30 27.32
CA GLU A 421 4.40 4.01 26.80
C GLU A 421 5.07 3.18 27.89
N PHE A 422 4.66 1.92 28.01
CA PHE A 422 5.20 0.94 28.95
C PHE A 422 5.88 -0.21 28.20
N LYS A 423 7.21 -0.28 28.29
CA LYS A 423 8.03 -1.40 27.81
C LYS A 423 8.32 -2.33 28.98
N LEU A 424 7.61 -3.44 29.03
CA LEU A 424 7.75 -4.43 30.10
C LEU A 424 8.68 -5.56 29.64
N ILE A 425 9.66 -5.90 30.47
CA ILE A 425 10.68 -6.91 30.19
C ILE A 425 10.49 -8.04 31.18
N LEU A 426 10.31 -9.28 30.68
CA LEU A 426 10.06 -10.49 31.46
C LEU A 426 11.34 -11.07 32.05
#